data_6fc37adffb555ab26e3ac62362d8937b
#
_entry.id   6fc37adffb555ab26e3ac62362d8937b
#
_cell.length_a   1.000
_cell.length_b   1.000
_cell.length_c   1.000
_cell.angle_alpha   90.00
_cell.angle_beta   90.00
_cell.angle_gamma   90.00
#
_symmetry.space_group_name_H-M   'P 1'
#
loop_
_entity.id
_entity.type
_entity.pdbx_description
1 polymer ?
#
loop_
_entity_poly.entity_id
_entity_poly.type
_entity_poly.pdbx_seq_one_letter_code
_entity_poly.pdbx_strand_id
1 'polypeptide(L)'
;LRSIYAILLEFLSTPIQILEWTFEPQVLLPAIEDIPLLDVSYLTGEAFHLVEVITVNILWLLVILVATYFLLLDWTKIKRFFTKLTPEEYQSDAQRLYREVVTIWNSYLRGNLILMFFTAIIFMVAWSIIGLPAGILLGLMMGLLKIIPDVGPMFAAGASVLVAFIEGSTVLDIPNMWFAVLVFVVYFVLINIITIWLRSVLFGRSVHMHSGLVFILIMLAVIIQGILGAVIVIPFVASSFIILQYVLRKIYKQPGFPEEMD
;
A
#
# COMPACT_ATOMS: atom_id res chain seq x y z
N LEU A 1 -3.64 30.82 29.71
CA LEU A 1 -4.06 31.29 28.40
C LEU A 1 -5.12 32.38 28.51
N ARG A 2 -6.21 32.19 29.28
CA ARG A 2 -7.24 33.24 29.50
C ARG A 2 -6.67 34.52 30.09
N SER A 3 -5.67 34.43 30.96
CA SER A 3 -5.00 35.61 31.57
C SER A 3 -4.15 36.36 30.54
N ILE A 4 -3.48 35.68 29.64
CA ILE A 4 -2.68 36.30 28.58
C ILE A 4 -3.59 36.97 27.55
N TYR A 5 -4.71 36.35 27.23
CA TYR A 5 -5.71 36.89 26.32
C TYR A 5 -6.36 38.17 26.89
N ALA A 6 -6.68 38.17 28.18
CA ALA A 6 -7.22 39.39 28.87
C ALA A 6 -6.22 40.54 28.87
N ILE A 7 -4.92 40.25 29.11
CA ILE A 7 -3.83 41.26 29.08
C ILE A 7 -3.64 41.82 27.65
N LEU A 8 -3.71 40.94 26.64
CA LEU A 8 -3.63 41.37 25.24
C LEU A 8 -4.82 42.25 24.83
N LEU A 9 -6.04 41.90 25.24
CA LEU A 9 -7.22 42.70 24.98
C LEU A 9 -7.14 44.06 25.64
N GLU A 10 -6.67 44.13 26.89
CA GLU A 10 -6.48 45.37 27.63
C GLU A 10 -5.41 46.24 26.96
N PHE A 11 -4.33 45.70 26.51
CA PHE A 11 -3.27 46.40 25.79
C PHE A 11 -3.74 46.95 24.41
N LEU A 12 -4.52 46.15 23.67
CA LEU A 12 -5.06 46.55 22.38
C LEU A 12 -6.24 47.51 22.46
N SER A 13 -6.92 47.61 23.63
CA SER A 13 -8.00 48.56 23.83
C SER A 13 -7.54 49.97 24.22
N THR A 14 -6.25 50.14 24.58
CA THR A 14 -5.69 51.44 24.94
C THR A 14 -5.08 52.13 23.70
N PRO A 15 -5.56 53.34 23.33
CA PRO A 15 -4.97 54.08 22.23
C PRO A 15 -3.53 54.52 22.58
N ILE A 16 -2.59 54.21 21.71
CA ILE A 16 -1.18 54.57 21.86
C ILE A 16 -0.94 55.89 21.13
N GLN A 17 -0.62 56.97 21.89
CA GLN A 17 -0.20 58.24 21.34
C GLN A 17 1.31 58.31 21.16
N ILE A 18 1.78 58.49 19.94
CA ILE A 18 3.20 58.70 19.60
C ILE A 18 3.30 60.05 18.88
N LEU A 19 3.79 61.07 19.57
CA LEU A 19 3.85 62.48 19.10
C LEU A 19 2.50 62.99 18.69
N GLU A 20 2.27 63.25 17.43
CA GLU A 20 1.01 63.81 16.88
C GLU A 20 0.08 62.73 16.26
N TRP A 21 0.49 61.46 16.32
CA TRP A 21 -0.26 60.34 15.72
C TRP A 21 -0.87 59.48 16.81
N THR A 22 -2.21 59.29 16.73
CA THR A 22 -2.96 58.34 17.57
C THR A 22 -3.10 57.03 16.78
N PHE A 23 -2.45 55.98 17.26
CA PHE A 23 -2.65 54.65 16.71
C PHE A 23 -3.72 53.92 17.55
N GLU A 24 -4.79 53.50 16.87
CA GLU A 24 -5.87 52.72 17.49
C GLU A 24 -5.68 51.24 17.16
N PRO A 25 -5.09 50.45 18.08
CA PRO A 25 -4.88 49.00 17.84
C PRO A 25 -6.17 48.20 17.72
N GLN A 26 -7.31 48.82 18.09
CA GLN A 26 -8.65 48.22 17.98
C GLN A 26 -9.00 47.73 16.57
N VAL A 27 -8.40 48.30 15.52
CA VAL A 27 -8.57 47.85 14.13
C VAL A 27 -8.10 46.41 13.92
N LEU A 28 -7.23 45.89 14.80
CA LEU A 28 -6.72 44.49 14.76
C LEU A 28 -7.59 43.50 15.53
N LEU A 29 -8.54 43.97 16.34
CA LEU A 29 -9.42 43.13 17.18
C LEU A 29 -10.25 42.14 16.35
N PRO A 30 -10.90 42.50 15.24
CA PRO A 30 -11.64 41.53 14.43
C PRO A 30 -10.75 40.41 13.86
N ALA A 31 -9.51 40.73 13.51
CA ALA A 31 -8.56 39.76 12.98
C ALA A 31 -8.04 38.79 14.06
N ILE A 32 -8.13 39.19 15.34
CA ILE A 32 -7.69 38.36 16.48
C ILE A 32 -8.88 37.55 17.01
N GLU A 33 -10.10 38.05 16.95
CA GLU A 33 -11.31 37.31 17.32
C GLU A 33 -11.60 36.15 16.37
N ASP A 34 -11.27 36.31 15.09
CA ASP A 34 -11.40 35.27 14.08
C ASP A 34 -10.27 34.22 14.09
N ILE A 35 -9.23 34.40 14.90
CA ILE A 35 -8.25 33.33 15.12
C ILE A 35 -8.92 32.24 15.96
N PRO A 36 -9.21 31.05 15.42
CA PRO A 36 -9.74 29.97 16.23
C PRO A 36 -8.74 29.71 17.34
N LEU A 37 -9.09 30.10 18.56
CA LEU A 37 -8.32 29.75 19.76
C LEU A 37 -8.13 28.25 19.68
N LEU A 38 -6.89 27.81 19.47
CA LEU A 38 -6.55 26.40 19.51
C LEU A 38 -7.09 25.84 20.82
N ASP A 39 -8.24 25.19 20.72
CA ASP A 39 -8.86 24.58 21.89
C ASP A 39 -7.92 23.47 22.34
N VAL A 40 -7.16 23.77 23.42
CA VAL A 40 -6.18 22.84 23.98
C VAL A 40 -6.85 21.53 24.36
N SER A 41 -8.15 21.55 24.67
CA SER A 41 -8.93 20.34 24.94
C SER A 41 -9.08 19.48 23.68
N TYR A 42 -9.23 20.11 22.51
CA TYR A 42 -9.28 19.42 21.21
C TYR A 42 -7.92 18.80 20.87
N LEU A 43 -6.82 19.56 21.04
CA LEU A 43 -5.46 19.06 20.80
C LEU A 43 -5.07 17.92 21.76
N THR A 44 -5.51 17.98 23.01
CA THR A 44 -5.26 16.87 23.96
C THR A 44 -6.09 15.65 23.60
N GLY A 45 -7.35 15.81 23.19
CA GLY A 45 -8.20 14.72 22.73
C GLY A 45 -7.61 14.00 21.51
N GLU A 46 -7.20 14.75 20.49
CA GLU A 46 -6.54 14.22 19.30
C GLU A 46 -5.19 13.55 19.63
N ALA A 47 -4.39 14.16 20.51
CA ALA A 47 -3.13 13.56 20.95
C ALA A 47 -3.35 12.23 21.69
N PHE A 48 -4.33 12.14 22.59
CA PHE A 48 -4.68 10.88 23.25
C PHE A 48 -5.17 9.82 22.26
N HIS A 49 -6.01 10.20 21.29
CA HIS A 49 -6.46 9.30 20.24
C HIS A 49 -5.29 8.80 19.38
N LEU A 50 -4.34 9.66 19.01
CA LEU A 50 -3.13 9.25 18.30
C LEU A 50 -2.28 8.27 19.10
N VAL A 51 -2.08 8.54 20.40
CA VAL A 51 -1.34 7.64 21.31
C VAL A 51 -2.05 6.29 21.42
N GLU A 52 -3.36 6.27 21.55
CA GLU A 52 -4.16 5.04 21.59
C GLU A 52 -3.99 4.24 20.29
N VAL A 53 -4.20 4.88 19.14
CA VAL A 53 -4.05 4.24 17.81
C VAL A 53 -2.65 3.68 17.62
N ILE A 54 -1.61 4.45 17.96
CA ILE A 54 -0.21 4.01 17.85
C ILE A 54 0.05 2.82 18.78
N THR A 55 -0.41 2.90 20.03
CA THR A 55 -0.20 1.85 21.04
C THR A 55 -0.87 0.55 20.63
N VAL A 56 -2.14 0.60 20.18
CA VAL A 56 -2.88 -0.57 19.71
C VAL A 56 -2.20 -1.20 18.51
N ASN A 57 -1.74 -0.40 17.54
CA ASN A 57 -1.05 -0.92 16.36
C ASN A 57 0.32 -1.54 16.72
N ILE A 58 1.06 -0.98 17.67
CA ILE A 58 2.32 -1.56 18.17
C ILE A 58 2.06 -2.90 18.87
N LEU A 59 1.01 -2.98 19.70
CA LEU A 59 0.63 -4.23 20.36
C LEU A 59 0.25 -5.32 19.34
N TRP A 60 -0.53 -4.99 18.33
CA TRP A 60 -0.85 -5.92 17.24
C TRP A 60 0.39 -6.37 16.47
N LEU A 61 1.30 -5.43 16.17
CA LEU A 61 2.57 -5.76 15.53
C LEU A 61 3.39 -6.73 16.39
N LEU A 62 3.47 -6.48 17.72
CA LEU A 62 4.16 -7.36 18.64
C LEU A 62 3.52 -8.75 18.70
N VAL A 63 2.19 -8.84 18.77
CA VAL A 63 1.46 -10.12 18.71
C VAL A 63 1.78 -10.88 17.43
N ILE A 64 1.76 -10.19 16.27
CA ILE A 64 2.09 -10.80 14.98
C ILE A 64 3.53 -11.30 14.97
N LEU A 65 4.50 -10.52 15.46
CA LEU A 65 5.90 -10.91 15.51
C LEU A 65 6.12 -12.14 16.42
N VAL A 66 5.51 -12.13 17.61
CA VAL A 66 5.60 -13.26 18.55
C VAL A 66 4.93 -14.50 17.97
N ALA A 67 3.74 -14.37 17.41
CA ALA A 67 3.04 -15.48 16.76
C ALA A 67 3.86 -16.06 15.59
N THR A 68 4.43 -15.18 14.75
CA THR A 68 5.29 -15.58 13.64
C THR A 68 6.54 -16.30 14.13
N TYR A 69 7.18 -15.82 15.19
CA TYR A 69 8.33 -16.44 15.79
C TYR A 69 8.01 -17.87 16.28
N PHE A 70 6.94 -18.06 17.03
CA PHE A 70 6.53 -19.39 17.50
C PHE A 70 6.10 -20.31 16.35
N LEU A 71 5.39 -19.80 15.35
CA LEU A 71 5.03 -20.58 14.15
C LEU A 71 6.28 -21.05 13.39
N LEU A 72 7.30 -20.21 13.26
CA LEU A 72 8.55 -20.60 12.63
C LEU A 72 9.33 -21.61 13.46
N LEU A 73 9.37 -21.42 14.78
CA LEU A 73 10.05 -22.35 15.71
C LEU A 73 9.42 -23.75 15.67
N ASP A 74 8.10 -23.82 15.67
CA ASP A 74 7.37 -25.09 15.69
C ASP A 74 6.98 -25.60 14.29
N TRP A 75 7.46 -24.95 13.22
CA TRP A 75 7.11 -25.30 11.84
C TRP A 75 7.31 -26.79 11.51
N THR A 76 8.41 -27.37 11.98
CA THR A 76 8.71 -28.79 11.78
C THR A 76 7.72 -29.73 12.50
N LYS A 77 7.21 -29.31 13.66
CA LYS A 77 6.21 -30.06 14.42
C LYS A 77 4.84 -29.98 13.73
N ILE A 78 4.48 -28.78 13.29
CA ILE A 78 3.23 -28.51 12.54
C ILE A 78 3.22 -29.37 11.26
N LYS A 79 4.29 -29.32 10.49
CA LYS A 79 4.42 -30.14 9.27
C LYS A 79 4.28 -31.64 9.55
N ARG A 80 4.94 -32.15 10.57
CA ARG A 80 4.82 -33.56 10.97
C ARG A 80 3.42 -33.94 11.43
N PHE A 81 2.73 -33.04 12.11
CA PHE A 81 1.35 -33.26 12.54
C PHE A 81 0.43 -33.46 11.33
N PHE A 82 0.49 -32.59 10.35
CA PHE A 82 -0.31 -32.73 9.12
C PHE A 82 0.06 -33.97 8.30
N THR A 83 1.33 -34.33 8.24
CA THR A 83 1.77 -35.57 7.54
C THR A 83 1.23 -36.82 8.22
N LYS A 84 1.16 -36.85 9.57
CA LYS A 84 0.60 -37.98 10.33
C LYS A 84 -0.90 -38.13 10.19
N LEU A 85 -1.63 -37.04 9.92
CA LEU A 85 -3.07 -37.08 9.65
C LEU A 85 -3.40 -37.65 8.26
N THR A 86 -2.42 -37.67 7.36
CA THR A 86 -2.60 -38.16 5.99
C THR A 86 -2.41 -39.67 5.96
N PRO A 87 -3.38 -40.47 5.46
CA PRO A 87 -3.20 -41.90 5.26
C PRO A 87 -1.96 -42.19 4.43
N GLU A 88 -1.29 -43.34 4.69
CA GLU A 88 -0.03 -43.71 4.05
C GLU A 88 -0.13 -43.69 2.52
N GLU A 89 -1.25 -44.12 1.97
CA GLU A 89 -1.54 -44.14 0.53
C GLU A 89 -1.45 -42.75 -0.13
N TYR A 90 -1.76 -41.66 0.61
CA TYR A 90 -1.81 -40.29 0.09
C TYR A 90 -0.65 -39.41 0.54
N GLN A 91 0.32 -39.94 1.28
CA GLN A 91 1.43 -39.15 1.83
C GLN A 91 2.34 -38.55 0.74
N SER A 92 2.61 -39.28 -0.34
CA SER A 92 3.39 -38.80 -1.48
C SER A 92 2.68 -37.65 -2.19
N ASP A 93 1.37 -37.80 -2.42
CA ASP A 93 0.54 -36.77 -3.05
C ASP A 93 0.43 -35.52 -2.18
N ALA A 94 0.23 -35.69 -0.86
CA ALA A 94 0.18 -34.59 0.09
C ALA A 94 1.50 -33.79 0.15
N GLN A 95 2.65 -34.48 0.08
CA GLN A 95 3.95 -33.81 0.03
C GLN A 95 4.18 -33.06 -1.28
N ARG A 96 3.71 -33.59 -2.40
CA ARG A 96 3.77 -32.91 -3.71
C ARG A 96 2.88 -31.67 -3.70
N LEU A 97 1.63 -31.80 -3.24
CA LEU A 97 0.68 -30.71 -3.12
C LEU A 97 1.21 -29.58 -2.21
N TYR A 98 1.79 -29.95 -1.07
CA TYR A 98 2.44 -28.98 -0.19
C TYR A 98 3.57 -28.20 -0.90
N ARG A 99 4.44 -28.90 -1.64
CA ARG A 99 5.53 -28.25 -2.40
C ARG A 99 4.98 -27.28 -3.46
N GLU A 100 3.94 -27.67 -4.18
CA GLU A 100 3.32 -26.81 -5.18
C GLU A 100 2.72 -25.55 -4.55
N VAL A 101 1.98 -25.68 -3.44
CA VAL A 101 1.42 -24.54 -2.70
C VAL A 101 2.55 -23.61 -2.20
N VAL A 102 3.60 -24.16 -1.57
CA VAL A 102 4.73 -23.35 -1.09
C VAL A 102 5.43 -22.65 -2.25
N THR A 103 5.55 -23.31 -3.40
CA THR A 103 6.17 -22.71 -4.60
C THR A 103 5.34 -21.53 -5.12
N ILE A 104 4.00 -21.64 -5.13
CA ILE A 104 3.12 -20.53 -5.50
C ILE A 104 3.34 -19.32 -4.59
N TRP A 105 3.30 -19.54 -3.27
CA TRP A 105 3.49 -18.47 -2.30
C TRP A 105 4.85 -17.80 -2.41
N ASN A 106 5.92 -18.59 -2.47
CA ASN A 106 7.28 -18.06 -2.61
C ASN A 106 7.48 -17.29 -3.91
N SER A 107 7.00 -17.84 -5.03
CA SER A 107 7.11 -17.18 -6.33
C SER A 107 6.33 -15.89 -6.37
N TYR A 108 5.11 -15.87 -5.82
CA TYR A 108 4.26 -14.69 -5.77
C TYR A 108 4.85 -13.59 -4.88
N LEU A 109 5.19 -13.92 -3.64
CA LEU A 109 5.71 -12.94 -2.68
C LEU A 109 7.06 -12.38 -3.15
N ARG A 110 7.99 -13.25 -3.55
CA ARG A 110 9.30 -12.85 -4.07
C ARG A 110 9.15 -12.00 -5.34
N GLY A 111 8.32 -12.45 -6.27
CA GLY A 111 8.06 -11.73 -7.52
C GLY A 111 7.46 -10.34 -7.26
N ASN A 112 6.50 -10.26 -6.35
CA ASN A 112 5.86 -8.99 -5.99
C ASN A 112 6.83 -8.00 -5.33
N LEU A 113 7.68 -8.48 -4.39
CA LEU A 113 8.72 -7.65 -3.77
C LEU A 113 9.71 -7.09 -4.80
N ILE A 114 10.14 -7.92 -5.75
CA ILE A 114 11.04 -7.51 -6.83
C ILE A 114 10.33 -6.47 -7.72
N LEU A 115 9.06 -6.70 -8.08
CA LEU A 115 8.26 -5.74 -8.86
C LEU A 115 8.12 -4.41 -8.13
N MET A 116 7.82 -4.42 -6.84
CA MET A 116 7.72 -3.22 -6.01
C MET A 116 9.02 -2.42 -6.02
N PHE A 117 10.14 -3.09 -5.79
CA PHE A 117 11.46 -2.45 -5.74
C PHE A 117 11.85 -1.79 -7.07
N PHE A 118 11.75 -2.53 -8.18
CA PHE A 118 12.08 -1.98 -9.50
C PHE A 118 11.10 -0.89 -9.93
N THR A 119 9.81 -1.04 -9.65
CA THR A 119 8.82 0.01 -9.94
C THR A 119 9.14 1.28 -9.17
N ALA A 120 9.46 1.19 -7.88
CA ALA A 120 9.86 2.36 -7.09
C ALA A 120 11.05 3.08 -7.71
N ILE A 121 12.13 2.37 -8.01
CA ILE A 121 13.35 2.98 -8.57
C ILE A 121 13.08 3.63 -9.92
N ILE A 122 12.41 2.92 -10.83
CA ILE A 122 12.15 3.42 -12.18
C ILE A 122 11.31 4.71 -12.12
N PHE A 123 10.25 4.73 -11.30
CA PHE A 123 9.40 5.91 -11.18
C PHE A 123 10.05 7.04 -10.39
N MET A 124 10.85 6.76 -9.35
CA MET A 124 11.64 7.80 -8.69
C MET A 124 12.57 8.51 -9.67
N VAL A 125 13.28 7.75 -10.50
CA VAL A 125 14.18 8.30 -11.52
C VAL A 125 13.38 9.06 -12.59
N ALA A 126 12.31 8.47 -13.12
CA ALA A 126 11.50 9.09 -14.16
C ALA A 126 10.88 10.42 -13.69
N TRP A 127 10.27 10.44 -12.51
CA TRP A 127 9.68 11.65 -11.93
C TRP A 127 10.70 12.73 -11.61
N SER A 128 11.90 12.35 -11.17
CA SER A 128 12.98 13.28 -10.93
C SER A 128 13.51 13.91 -12.25
N ILE A 129 13.63 13.13 -13.32
CA ILE A 129 14.11 13.61 -14.62
C ILE A 129 13.15 14.64 -15.22
N ILE A 130 11.84 14.39 -15.17
CA ILE A 130 10.85 15.32 -15.73
C ILE A 130 10.52 16.48 -14.79
N GLY A 131 11.11 16.51 -13.59
CA GLY A 131 10.92 17.59 -12.61
C GLY A 131 9.55 17.58 -11.96
N LEU A 132 8.98 16.39 -11.69
CA LEU A 132 7.72 16.30 -10.94
C LEU A 132 7.98 16.66 -9.47
N PRO A 133 7.26 17.66 -8.88
CA PRO A 133 7.34 17.97 -7.46
C PRO A 133 7.07 16.72 -6.61
N ALA A 134 7.83 16.56 -5.52
CA ALA A 134 7.80 15.34 -4.68
C ALA A 134 8.03 14.02 -5.46
N GLY A 135 8.71 14.05 -6.61
CA GLY A 135 8.87 12.92 -7.52
C GLY A 135 9.46 11.67 -6.88
N ILE A 136 10.43 11.84 -5.95
CA ILE A 136 10.98 10.70 -5.18
C ILE A 136 9.90 10.04 -4.33
N LEU A 137 9.10 10.82 -3.62
CA LEU A 137 8.02 10.30 -2.77
C LEU A 137 6.94 9.61 -3.60
N LEU A 138 6.53 10.24 -4.70
CA LEU A 138 5.51 9.68 -5.61
C LEU A 138 6.03 8.40 -6.30
N GLY A 139 7.29 8.35 -6.68
CA GLY A 139 7.92 7.14 -7.23
C GLY A 139 8.02 6.00 -6.20
N LEU A 140 8.37 6.32 -4.96
CA LEU A 140 8.35 5.35 -3.86
C LEU A 140 6.92 4.82 -3.62
N MET A 141 5.93 5.71 -3.62
CA MET A 141 4.52 5.36 -3.47
C MET A 141 4.05 4.44 -4.62
N MET A 142 4.50 4.69 -5.87
CA MET A 142 4.25 3.79 -7.02
C MET A 142 4.73 2.36 -6.74
N GLY A 143 5.94 2.21 -6.21
CA GLY A 143 6.48 0.90 -5.86
C GLY A 143 5.76 0.26 -4.68
N LEU A 144 5.50 0.98 -3.61
CA LEU A 144 4.81 0.44 -2.43
C LEU A 144 3.39 0.00 -2.75
N LEU A 145 2.63 0.82 -3.46
CA LEU A 145 1.27 0.48 -3.84
C LEU A 145 1.20 -0.64 -4.90
N LYS A 146 2.31 -0.97 -5.57
CA LYS A 146 2.39 -2.14 -6.49
C LYS A 146 2.13 -3.46 -5.79
N ILE A 147 2.15 -3.50 -4.46
CA ILE A 147 1.75 -4.68 -3.67
C ILE A 147 0.32 -5.14 -4.03
N ILE A 148 -0.55 -4.21 -4.41
CA ILE A 148 -1.89 -4.50 -4.94
C ILE A 148 -1.79 -4.43 -6.47
N PRO A 149 -1.78 -5.58 -7.17
CA PRO A 149 -1.64 -5.58 -8.63
C PRO A 149 -2.69 -4.69 -9.32
N ASP A 150 -2.26 -3.96 -10.33
CA ASP A 150 -3.04 -3.09 -11.21
C ASP A 150 -3.72 -1.89 -10.51
N VAL A 151 -4.35 -2.08 -9.36
CA VAL A 151 -5.09 -1.06 -8.60
C VAL A 151 -4.14 -0.06 -7.92
N GLY A 152 -3.11 -0.57 -7.24
CA GLY A 152 -2.18 0.27 -6.50
C GLY A 152 -1.46 1.32 -7.34
N PRO A 153 -0.81 0.94 -8.45
CA PRO A 153 -0.16 1.89 -9.34
C PRO A 153 -1.12 2.91 -9.97
N MET A 154 -2.38 2.55 -10.20
CA MET A 154 -3.39 3.48 -10.72
C MET A 154 -3.66 4.63 -9.74
N PHE A 155 -3.79 4.35 -8.44
CA PHE A 155 -3.94 5.39 -7.41
C PHE A 155 -2.71 6.28 -7.31
N ALA A 156 -1.51 5.69 -7.32
CA ALA A 156 -0.27 6.45 -7.30
C ALA A 156 -0.10 7.33 -8.55
N ALA A 157 -0.51 6.83 -9.71
CA ALA A 157 -0.53 7.59 -10.95
C ALA A 157 -1.50 8.77 -10.87
N GLY A 158 -2.71 8.54 -10.36
CA GLY A 158 -3.70 9.61 -10.14
C GLY A 158 -3.13 10.72 -9.26
N ALA A 159 -2.47 10.39 -8.16
CA ALA A 159 -1.80 11.34 -7.29
C ALA A 159 -0.68 12.10 -8.04
N SER A 160 0.15 11.40 -8.84
CA SER A 160 1.23 12.02 -9.60
C SER A 160 0.71 12.99 -10.66
N VAL A 161 -0.36 12.61 -11.38
CA VAL A 161 -1.04 13.48 -12.36
C VAL A 161 -1.65 14.71 -11.69
N LEU A 162 -2.26 14.53 -10.52
CA LEU A 162 -2.86 15.62 -9.76
C LEU A 162 -1.79 16.63 -9.30
N VAL A 163 -0.67 16.17 -8.76
CA VAL A 163 0.46 17.03 -8.39
C VAL A 163 1.01 17.76 -9.62
N ALA A 164 1.18 17.06 -10.74
CA ALA A 164 1.63 17.65 -11.99
C ALA A 164 0.69 18.77 -12.50
N PHE A 165 -0.61 18.56 -12.34
CA PHE A 165 -1.62 19.54 -12.76
C PHE A 165 -1.63 20.80 -11.87
N ILE A 166 -1.46 20.61 -10.55
CA ILE A 166 -1.50 21.72 -9.59
C ILE A 166 -0.19 22.51 -9.59
N GLU A 167 0.95 21.83 -9.49
CA GLU A 167 2.24 22.46 -9.26
C GLU A 167 3.07 22.65 -10.54
N GLY A 168 2.80 21.87 -11.59
CA GLY A 168 3.60 21.90 -12.82
C GLY A 168 4.93 21.19 -12.67
N SER A 169 5.85 21.46 -13.61
CA SER A 169 7.22 20.91 -13.59
C SER A 169 8.20 21.91 -13.00
N THR A 170 9.19 21.43 -12.26
CA THR A 170 10.32 22.23 -11.77
C THR A 170 11.43 22.37 -12.80
N VAL A 171 11.38 21.61 -13.91
CA VAL A 171 12.46 21.56 -14.92
C VAL A 171 11.97 21.98 -16.29
N LEU A 172 10.72 21.62 -16.65
CA LEU A 172 10.16 21.85 -17.98
C LEU A 172 9.28 23.11 -17.97
N ASP A 173 9.55 24.06 -18.86
CA ASP A 173 8.74 25.28 -19.02
C ASP A 173 7.55 24.99 -19.95
N ILE A 174 6.58 24.25 -19.45
CA ILE A 174 5.33 23.89 -20.16
C ILE A 174 4.11 24.11 -19.26
N PRO A 175 2.94 24.45 -19.84
CA PRO A 175 1.73 24.60 -19.05
C PRO A 175 1.39 23.34 -18.25
N ASN A 176 0.90 23.53 -17.02
CA ASN A 176 0.60 22.44 -16.09
C ASN A 176 -0.31 21.35 -16.68
N MET A 177 -1.27 21.73 -17.50
CA MET A 177 -2.16 20.80 -18.19
C MET A 177 -1.38 19.82 -19.09
N TRP A 178 -0.43 20.34 -19.88
CA TRP A 178 0.40 19.50 -20.75
C TRP A 178 1.41 18.68 -19.97
N PHE A 179 1.89 19.23 -18.84
CA PHE A 179 2.75 18.45 -17.94
C PHE A 179 1.99 17.28 -17.29
N ALA A 180 0.76 17.48 -16.86
CA ALA A 180 -0.09 16.40 -16.34
C ALA A 180 -0.32 15.29 -17.39
N VAL A 181 -0.56 15.68 -18.67
CA VAL A 181 -0.67 14.72 -19.77
C VAL A 181 0.66 13.97 -19.98
N LEU A 182 1.80 14.67 -19.94
CA LEU A 182 3.12 14.04 -20.05
C LEU A 182 3.33 13.02 -18.93
N VAL A 183 3.05 13.38 -17.67
CA VAL A 183 3.15 12.46 -16.52
C VAL A 183 2.28 11.23 -16.71
N PHE A 184 1.04 11.41 -17.18
CA PHE A 184 0.16 10.28 -17.48
C PHE A 184 0.71 9.36 -18.59
N VAL A 185 1.22 9.93 -19.67
CA VAL A 185 1.82 9.16 -20.78
C VAL A 185 3.06 8.42 -20.33
N VAL A 186 3.95 9.07 -19.59
CA VAL A 186 5.16 8.45 -19.01
C VAL A 186 4.77 7.29 -18.08
N TYR A 187 3.79 7.51 -17.20
CA TYR A 187 3.26 6.44 -16.37
C TYR A 187 2.78 5.26 -17.20
N PHE A 188 1.91 5.53 -18.19
CA PHE A 188 1.31 4.48 -19.00
C PHE A 188 2.35 3.65 -19.76
N VAL A 189 3.35 4.30 -20.33
CA VAL A 189 4.44 3.62 -21.04
C VAL A 189 5.30 2.79 -20.07
N LEU A 190 5.75 3.39 -18.98
CA LEU A 190 6.64 2.71 -18.03
C LEU A 190 5.95 1.54 -17.33
N ILE A 191 4.70 1.70 -16.89
CA ILE A 191 3.99 0.63 -16.19
C ILE A 191 3.74 -0.58 -17.08
N ASN A 192 3.46 -0.36 -18.37
CA ASN A 192 3.31 -1.44 -19.34
C ASN A 192 4.63 -2.15 -19.60
N ILE A 193 5.72 -1.41 -19.80
CA ILE A 193 7.06 -1.98 -19.99
C ILE A 193 7.43 -2.84 -18.77
N ILE A 194 7.29 -2.29 -17.55
CA ILE A 194 7.60 -3.01 -16.32
C ILE A 194 6.74 -4.26 -16.19
N THR A 195 5.44 -4.15 -16.46
CA THR A 195 4.51 -5.27 -16.29
C THR A 195 4.80 -6.38 -17.29
N ILE A 196 5.02 -6.05 -18.56
CA ILE A 196 5.29 -7.06 -19.61
C ILE A 196 6.67 -7.70 -19.39
N TRP A 197 7.70 -6.89 -19.21
CA TRP A 197 9.07 -7.39 -19.13
C TRP A 197 9.35 -8.16 -17.84
N LEU A 198 8.98 -7.58 -16.71
CA LEU A 198 9.27 -8.20 -15.41
C LEU A 198 8.33 -9.38 -15.11
N ARG A 199 7.08 -9.34 -15.55
CA ARG A 199 6.15 -10.45 -15.40
C ARG A 199 6.61 -11.67 -16.17
N SER A 200 7.15 -11.50 -17.38
CA SER A 200 7.69 -12.62 -18.19
C SER A 200 8.91 -13.27 -17.54
N VAL A 201 9.77 -12.47 -16.87
CA VAL A 201 10.99 -12.95 -16.21
C VAL A 201 10.70 -13.63 -14.88
N LEU A 202 9.76 -13.09 -14.09
CA LEU A 202 9.55 -13.50 -12.70
C LEU A 202 8.52 -14.61 -12.53
N PHE A 203 7.45 -14.60 -13.32
CA PHE A 203 6.31 -15.47 -13.08
C PHE A 203 6.25 -16.70 -13.97
N GLY A 204 7.13 -16.82 -14.97
CA GLY A 204 7.23 -18.02 -15.83
C GLY A 204 5.86 -18.58 -16.24
N ARG A 205 5.67 -19.91 -16.10
CA ARG A 205 4.42 -20.62 -16.42
C ARG A 205 3.33 -20.56 -15.33
N SER A 206 3.29 -19.52 -14.51
CA SER A 206 2.34 -19.42 -13.40
C SER A 206 0.91 -19.21 -13.89
N VAL A 207 -0.01 -19.86 -13.22
CA VAL A 207 -1.48 -19.88 -13.31
C VAL A 207 -2.09 -18.88 -14.31
N HIS A 208 -2.61 -19.41 -15.42
CA HIS A 208 -3.33 -18.65 -16.44
C HIS A 208 -4.74 -18.29 -15.93
N MET A 209 -4.83 -17.33 -15.03
CA MET A 209 -6.12 -16.79 -14.58
C MET A 209 -6.51 -15.61 -15.46
N HIS A 210 -7.79 -15.55 -15.84
CA HIS A 210 -8.32 -14.43 -16.60
C HIS A 210 -8.20 -13.14 -15.77
N SER A 211 -7.63 -12.06 -16.35
CA SER A 211 -7.36 -10.81 -15.63
C SER A 211 -8.59 -10.19 -14.96
N GLY A 212 -9.76 -10.31 -15.58
CA GLY A 212 -11.01 -9.85 -15.02
C GLY A 212 -11.40 -10.59 -13.73
N LEU A 213 -11.16 -11.90 -13.65
CA LEU A 213 -11.39 -12.69 -12.45
C LEU A 213 -10.45 -12.25 -11.33
N VAL A 214 -9.17 -12.04 -11.63
CA VAL A 214 -8.18 -11.54 -10.68
C VAL A 214 -8.61 -10.18 -10.11
N PHE A 215 -9.07 -9.27 -10.97
CA PHE A 215 -9.56 -7.96 -10.54
C PHE A 215 -10.76 -8.08 -9.58
N ILE A 216 -11.77 -8.90 -9.92
CA ILE A 216 -12.94 -9.12 -9.06
C ILE A 216 -12.52 -9.70 -7.71
N LEU A 217 -11.62 -10.69 -7.71
CA LEU A 217 -11.11 -11.31 -6.48
C LEU A 217 -10.38 -10.30 -5.58
N ILE A 218 -9.55 -9.43 -6.17
CA ILE A 218 -8.87 -8.36 -5.43
C ILE A 218 -9.90 -7.41 -4.82
N MET A 219 -10.90 -6.96 -5.59
CA MET A 219 -11.93 -6.06 -5.09
C MET A 219 -12.71 -6.66 -3.93
N LEU A 220 -13.14 -7.92 -4.05
CA LEU A 220 -13.81 -8.64 -2.97
C LEU A 220 -12.92 -8.78 -1.73
N ALA A 221 -11.64 -9.11 -1.92
CA ALA A 221 -10.70 -9.25 -0.82
C ALA A 221 -10.44 -7.91 -0.10
N VAL A 222 -10.38 -6.79 -0.85
CA VAL A 222 -10.28 -5.45 -0.27
C VAL A 222 -11.48 -5.12 0.60
N ILE A 223 -12.68 -5.47 0.15
CA ILE A 223 -13.92 -5.22 0.92
C ILE A 223 -13.95 -6.05 2.21
N ILE A 224 -13.48 -7.30 2.18
CA ILE A 224 -13.55 -8.22 3.32
C ILE A 224 -12.43 -7.95 4.33
N GLN A 225 -11.20 -7.76 3.87
CA GLN A 225 -10.01 -7.68 4.74
C GLN A 225 -9.06 -6.50 4.40
N GLY A 226 -9.51 -5.54 3.61
CA GLY A 226 -8.70 -4.39 3.24
C GLY A 226 -7.46 -4.77 2.41
N ILE A 227 -6.39 -4.00 2.58
CA ILE A 227 -5.14 -4.15 1.81
C ILE A 227 -4.50 -5.54 1.99
N LEU A 228 -4.53 -6.09 3.20
CA LEU A 228 -3.99 -7.43 3.47
C LEU A 228 -4.71 -8.51 2.67
N GLY A 229 -6.05 -8.41 2.56
CA GLY A 229 -6.84 -9.29 1.72
C GLY A 229 -6.40 -9.25 0.26
N ALA A 230 -6.21 -8.05 -0.28
CA ALA A 230 -5.75 -7.86 -1.66
C ALA A 230 -4.38 -8.51 -1.95
N VAL A 231 -3.48 -8.47 -0.99
CA VAL A 231 -2.14 -9.08 -1.13
C VAL A 231 -2.20 -10.61 -1.12
N ILE A 232 -3.05 -11.18 -0.28
CA ILE A 232 -3.10 -12.62 -0.03
C ILE A 232 -4.01 -13.36 -1.01
N VAL A 233 -5.02 -12.70 -1.57
CA VAL A 233 -6.06 -13.36 -2.36
C VAL A 233 -5.53 -14.15 -3.56
N ILE A 234 -4.54 -13.63 -4.28
CA ILE A 234 -4.00 -14.28 -5.48
C ILE A 234 -3.33 -15.62 -5.16
N PRO A 235 -2.33 -15.70 -4.28
CA PRO A 235 -1.71 -16.99 -3.93
C PRO A 235 -2.69 -17.92 -3.21
N PHE A 236 -3.64 -17.37 -2.45
CA PHE A 236 -4.68 -18.17 -1.79
C PHE A 236 -5.59 -18.86 -2.80
N VAL A 237 -6.12 -18.12 -3.77
CA VAL A 237 -7.00 -18.68 -4.81
C VAL A 237 -6.24 -19.65 -5.71
N ALA A 238 -5.00 -19.33 -6.09
CA ALA A 238 -4.15 -20.23 -6.87
C ALA A 238 -3.89 -21.55 -6.13
N SER A 239 -3.58 -21.48 -4.85
CA SER A 239 -3.40 -22.68 -3.99
C SER A 239 -4.70 -23.47 -3.86
N SER A 240 -5.83 -22.79 -3.64
CA SER A 240 -7.14 -23.43 -3.54
C SER A 240 -7.53 -24.14 -4.84
N PHE A 241 -7.19 -23.55 -5.98
CA PHE A 241 -7.46 -24.14 -7.30
C PHE A 241 -6.68 -25.42 -7.53
N ILE A 242 -5.39 -25.48 -7.17
CA ILE A 242 -4.58 -26.69 -7.27
C ILE A 242 -5.12 -27.78 -6.34
N ILE A 243 -5.48 -27.43 -5.11
CA ILE A 243 -6.08 -28.39 -4.17
C ILE A 243 -7.41 -28.93 -4.72
N LEU A 244 -8.25 -28.07 -5.25
CA LEU A 244 -9.53 -28.46 -5.84
C LEU A 244 -9.35 -29.39 -7.05
N GLN A 245 -8.41 -29.05 -7.94
CA GLN A 245 -8.08 -29.91 -9.09
C GLN A 245 -7.61 -31.31 -8.64
N TYR A 246 -6.74 -31.37 -7.66
CA TYR A 246 -6.27 -32.64 -7.10
C TYR A 246 -7.45 -33.47 -6.57
N VAL A 247 -8.32 -32.86 -5.76
CA VAL A 247 -9.48 -33.56 -5.17
C VAL A 247 -10.43 -34.07 -6.26
N LEU A 248 -10.76 -33.21 -7.25
CA LEU A 248 -11.63 -33.60 -8.36
C LEU A 248 -11.03 -34.78 -9.15
N ARG A 249 -9.73 -34.77 -9.49
CA ARG A 249 -9.08 -35.89 -10.18
C ARG A 249 -9.16 -37.17 -9.40
N LYS A 250 -8.94 -37.13 -8.08
CA LYS A 250 -9.06 -38.32 -7.21
C LYS A 250 -10.51 -38.85 -7.16
N ILE A 251 -11.52 -37.97 -7.11
CA ILE A 251 -12.94 -38.36 -7.17
C ILE A 251 -13.23 -39.09 -8.49
N TYR A 252 -12.68 -38.59 -9.62
CA TYR A 252 -12.85 -39.22 -10.93
C TYR A 252 -11.90 -40.39 -11.19
N LYS A 253 -11.20 -40.91 -10.15
CA LYS A 253 -10.24 -42.01 -10.22
C LYS A 253 -9.12 -41.80 -11.24
N GLN A 254 -8.75 -40.55 -11.48
CA GLN A 254 -7.61 -40.15 -12.29
C GLN A 254 -6.36 -39.99 -11.43
N PRO A 255 -5.13 -40.07 -12.01
CA PRO A 255 -3.91 -39.75 -11.27
C PRO A 255 -4.02 -38.30 -10.73
N GLY A 256 -3.68 -38.11 -9.45
CA GLY A 256 -3.86 -36.82 -8.75
C GLY A 256 -3.09 -35.65 -9.42
N PHE A 257 -1.98 -35.96 -10.06
CA PHE A 257 -1.19 -35.02 -10.84
C PHE A 257 -1.07 -35.53 -12.29
N PRO A 258 -1.04 -34.63 -13.29
CA PRO A 258 -0.70 -35.03 -14.66
C PRO A 258 0.70 -35.65 -14.66
N GLU A 259 0.91 -36.71 -15.40
CA GLU A 259 2.24 -37.19 -15.70
C GLU A 259 2.97 -36.05 -16.43
N GLU A 260 4.15 -35.67 -15.94
CA GLU A 260 5.00 -34.71 -16.64
C GLU A 260 5.34 -35.38 -17.99
N MET A 261 4.83 -34.81 -19.06
CA MET A 261 5.33 -35.17 -20.40
C MET A 261 6.75 -34.62 -20.46
N ASP A 262 7.74 -35.52 -20.38
CA ASP A 262 9.16 -35.27 -20.58
C ASP A 262 9.46 -34.55 -21.90
#